data_d07152ebe2b31396d83dff4ad0b61b4c
#
_entry.id   d07152ebe2b31396d83dff4ad0b61b4c
#
_cell.length_a   1.000
_cell.length_b   1.000
_cell.length_c   1.000
_cell.angle_alpha   90.00
_cell.angle_beta   90.00
_cell.angle_gamma   90.00
#
_symmetry.space_group_name_H-M   'P 1'
#
loop_
_entity.id
_entity.type
_entity.pdbx_description
1 polymer ?
#
loop_
_entity_poly.entity_id
_entity_poly.type
_entity_poly.pdbx_seq_one_letter_code
_entity_poly.pdbx_strand_id
1 'polypeptide(L)'
;MSRGATEELVAKLVDYEASDLPERTKAALRLADRLTSPSPSIEAEFHEELKRHFSDDQILDLGMTIAFASGWQRFIEAFGVVPDHWQDDSPPPFHALEK
;
A
#
# COMPACT_ATOMS: atom_id res chain seq x y z
N MET A 1 4.92 -20.69 4.08
CA MET A 1 5.33 -19.79 5.17
C MET A 1 4.56 -20.10 6.44
N SER A 2 5.22 -20.17 7.56
CA SER A 2 4.53 -20.45 8.82
C SER A 2 3.69 -19.26 9.26
N ARG A 3 2.67 -19.53 10.06
CA ARG A 3 1.79 -18.51 10.57
C ARG A 3 2.54 -17.50 11.45
N GLY A 4 3.49 -17.98 12.25
CA GLY A 4 4.30 -17.13 13.10
C GLY A 4 5.17 -16.16 12.29
N ALA A 5 5.74 -16.61 11.17
CA ALA A 5 6.55 -15.77 10.32
C ALA A 5 5.70 -14.68 9.67
N THR A 6 4.44 -14.98 9.32
CA THR A 6 3.53 -13.99 8.75
C THR A 6 3.16 -12.93 9.78
N GLU A 7 2.88 -13.34 11.01
CA GLU A 7 2.55 -12.40 12.08
C GLU A 7 3.74 -11.50 12.42
N GLU A 8 4.94 -12.06 12.39
CA GLU A 8 6.16 -11.28 12.62
C GLU A 8 6.36 -10.23 11.53
N LEU A 9 6.13 -10.60 10.27
CA LEU A 9 6.25 -9.66 9.16
C LEU A 9 5.22 -8.55 9.29
N VAL A 10 3.97 -8.88 9.63
CA VAL A 10 2.93 -7.87 9.82
C VAL A 10 3.32 -6.89 10.91
N ALA A 11 3.88 -7.39 12.04
CA ALA A 11 4.33 -6.52 13.11
C ALA A 11 5.42 -5.56 12.65
N LYS A 12 6.35 -6.03 11.81
CA LYS A 12 7.40 -5.17 11.25
C LYS A 12 6.83 -4.10 10.34
N LEU A 13 5.81 -4.44 9.56
CA LEU A 13 5.19 -3.47 8.65
C LEU A 13 4.39 -2.41 9.39
N VAL A 14 3.76 -2.78 10.51
CA VAL A 14 3.00 -1.81 11.32
C VAL A 14 3.91 -0.76 11.93
N ASP A 15 5.09 -1.15 12.43
CA ASP A 15 6.04 -0.21 13.00
C ASP A 15 7.38 -0.35 12.27
N TYR A 16 7.35 -0.05 10.98
CA TYR A 16 8.51 -0.32 10.12
C TYR A 16 9.74 0.52 10.45
N GLU A 17 9.56 1.73 10.96
CA GLU A 17 10.71 2.59 11.28
C GLU A 17 11.57 1.99 12.40
N ALA A 18 10.94 1.32 13.35
CA ALA A 18 11.65 0.68 14.45
C ALA A 18 12.08 -0.75 14.15
N SER A 19 11.72 -1.27 12.96
CA SER A 19 11.99 -2.64 12.60
C SER A 19 13.38 -2.82 12.00
N ASP A 20 13.74 -4.08 11.75
CA ASP A 20 15.00 -4.43 11.09
C ASP A 20 14.84 -4.61 9.58
N LEU A 21 13.76 -4.10 9.00
CA LEU A 21 13.55 -4.15 7.56
C LEU A 21 14.66 -3.38 6.84
N PRO A 22 15.01 -3.79 5.61
CA PRO A 22 16.03 -3.07 4.83
C PRO A 22 15.65 -1.60 4.62
N GLU A 23 16.63 -0.72 4.56
CA GLU A 23 16.38 0.71 4.36
C GLU A 23 15.62 0.99 3.07
N ARG A 24 15.87 0.21 2.03
CA ARG A 24 15.15 0.34 0.77
C ARG A 24 13.66 0.09 0.96
N THR A 25 13.33 -0.93 1.74
CA THR A 25 11.94 -1.26 2.07
C THR A 25 11.30 -0.15 2.90
N LYS A 26 12.03 0.37 3.88
CA LYS A 26 11.52 1.46 4.70
C LYS A 26 11.26 2.71 3.86
N ALA A 27 12.13 3.00 2.89
CA ALA A 27 11.94 4.13 1.99
C ALA A 27 10.66 3.98 1.18
N ALA A 28 10.38 2.77 0.68
CA ALA A 28 9.14 2.50 -0.05
C ALA A 28 7.91 2.68 0.83
N LEU A 29 7.98 2.25 2.09
CA LEU A 29 6.88 2.40 3.03
C LEU A 29 6.65 3.86 3.41
N ARG A 30 7.73 4.65 3.53
CA ARG A 30 7.60 6.09 3.75
C ARG A 30 6.91 6.78 2.58
N LEU A 31 7.22 6.34 1.36
CA LEU A 31 6.55 6.87 0.18
C LEU A 31 5.05 6.55 0.22
N ALA A 32 4.71 5.33 0.58
CA ALA A 32 3.30 4.93 0.70
C ALA A 32 2.58 5.80 1.72
N ASP A 33 3.19 6.06 2.87
CA ASP A 33 2.60 6.90 3.91
C ASP A 33 2.36 8.32 3.39
N ARG A 34 3.31 8.88 2.65
CA ARG A 34 3.15 10.23 2.12
C ARG A 34 2.08 10.33 1.06
N LEU A 35 2.01 9.34 0.17
CA LEU A 35 1.04 9.36 -0.93
C LEU A 35 -0.39 9.13 -0.45
N THR A 36 -0.56 8.49 0.67
CA THR A 36 -1.89 8.20 1.22
C THR A 36 -2.33 9.18 2.30
N SER A 37 -1.52 10.19 2.59
CA SER A 37 -1.89 11.21 3.57
C SER A 37 -2.98 12.13 3.01
N PRO A 38 -3.71 12.84 3.88
CA PRO A 38 -4.74 13.78 3.42
C PRO A 38 -4.18 14.93 2.54
N SER A 39 -2.92 15.30 2.76
CA SER A 39 -2.28 16.34 1.96
C SER A 39 -0.93 15.82 1.46
N PRO A 40 -0.95 15.01 0.39
CA PRO A 40 0.27 14.39 -0.09
C PRO A 40 1.30 15.43 -0.55
N SER A 41 2.55 15.24 -0.13
CA SER A 41 3.65 16.07 -0.62
C SER A 41 4.95 15.28 -0.50
N ILE A 42 5.87 15.58 -1.42
CA ILE A 42 7.19 14.95 -1.42
C ILE A 42 8.22 16.06 -1.34
N GLU A 43 8.84 16.19 -0.17
CA GLU A 43 9.89 17.18 0.01
C GLU A 43 11.13 16.80 -0.81
N ALA A 44 11.93 17.81 -1.19
CA ALA A 44 13.14 17.58 -1.97
C ALA A 44 14.08 16.60 -1.27
N GLU A 45 14.21 16.69 0.03
CA GLU A 45 15.09 15.81 0.80
C GLU A 45 14.64 14.36 0.72
N PHE A 46 13.34 14.13 0.78
CA PHE A 46 12.81 12.77 0.67
C PHE A 46 12.97 12.23 -0.75
N HIS A 47 12.80 13.08 -1.75
CA HIS A 47 13.02 12.68 -3.13
C HIS A 47 14.47 12.21 -3.34
N GLU A 48 15.42 12.92 -2.74
CA GLU A 48 16.82 12.52 -2.80
C GLU A 48 17.05 11.20 -2.06
N GLU A 49 16.37 10.97 -0.94
CA GLU A 49 16.46 9.70 -0.24
C GLU A 49 15.96 8.55 -1.12
N LEU A 50 14.85 8.75 -1.82
CA LEU A 50 14.32 7.73 -2.72
C LEU A 50 15.31 7.41 -3.85
N LYS A 51 15.98 8.41 -4.37
CA LYS A 51 16.95 8.21 -5.44
C LYS A 51 18.17 7.41 -5.03
N ARG A 52 18.46 7.35 -3.73
CA ARG A 52 19.55 6.50 -3.25
C ARG A 52 19.21 5.02 -3.31
N HIS A 53 17.92 4.69 -3.33
CA HIS A 53 17.46 3.31 -3.29
C HIS A 53 16.79 2.86 -4.59
N PHE A 54 16.27 3.80 -5.38
CA PHE A 54 15.49 3.49 -6.58
C PHE A 54 15.89 4.40 -7.73
N SER A 55 15.82 3.86 -8.95
CA SER A 55 15.94 4.66 -10.15
C SER A 55 14.68 5.49 -10.35
N ASP A 56 14.72 6.48 -11.23
CA ASP A 56 13.55 7.31 -11.52
C ASP A 56 12.38 6.46 -12.03
N ASP A 57 12.65 5.48 -12.90
CA ASP A 57 11.61 4.58 -13.40
C ASP A 57 11.02 3.75 -12.27
N GLN A 58 11.85 3.28 -11.35
CA GLN A 58 11.36 2.51 -10.20
C GLN A 58 10.52 3.35 -9.27
N ILE A 59 10.88 4.62 -9.07
CA ILE A 59 10.09 5.54 -8.25
C ILE A 59 8.72 5.74 -8.89
N LEU A 60 8.67 5.94 -10.20
CA LEU A 60 7.43 6.09 -10.92
C LEU A 60 6.55 4.85 -10.80
N ASP A 61 7.11 3.67 -11.05
CA ASP A 61 6.38 2.41 -10.95
C ASP A 61 5.84 2.20 -9.53
N LEU A 62 6.66 2.47 -8.53
CA LEU A 62 6.26 2.30 -7.13
C LEU A 62 5.14 3.26 -6.78
N GLY A 63 5.27 4.53 -7.17
CA GLY A 63 4.24 5.54 -6.93
C GLY A 63 2.91 5.19 -7.58
N MET A 64 2.95 4.73 -8.84
CA MET A 64 1.74 4.34 -9.55
C MET A 64 1.10 3.09 -8.93
N THR A 65 1.91 2.14 -8.50
CA THR A 65 1.41 0.94 -7.83
C THR A 65 0.70 1.29 -6.54
N ILE A 66 1.30 2.18 -5.74
CA ILE A 66 0.71 2.62 -4.48
C ILE A 66 -0.61 3.36 -4.76
N ALA A 67 -0.60 4.26 -5.74
CA ALA A 67 -1.79 5.02 -6.09
C ALA A 67 -2.92 4.12 -6.56
N PHE A 68 -2.61 3.13 -7.39
CA PHE A 68 -3.60 2.17 -7.87
C PHE A 68 -4.19 1.36 -6.71
N ALA A 69 -3.32 0.83 -5.84
CA ALA A 69 -3.76 0.03 -4.71
C ALA A 69 -4.64 0.84 -3.76
N SER A 70 -4.26 2.09 -3.48
CA SER A 70 -5.03 2.98 -2.63
C SER A 70 -6.38 3.33 -3.23
N GLY A 71 -6.41 3.62 -4.53
CA GLY A 71 -7.65 3.92 -5.23
C GLY A 71 -8.59 2.72 -5.27
N TRP A 72 -8.05 1.53 -5.52
CA TRP A 72 -8.82 0.30 -5.52
C TRP A 72 -9.44 0.04 -4.15
N GLN A 73 -8.66 0.25 -3.10
CA GLN A 73 -9.13 0.08 -1.74
C GLN A 73 -10.30 1.01 -1.42
N ARG A 74 -10.19 2.25 -1.84
CA ARG A 74 -11.26 3.24 -1.62
C ARG A 74 -12.52 2.88 -2.40
N PHE A 75 -12.35 2.35 -3.60
CA PHE A 75 -13.47 1.91 -4.41
C PHE A 75 -14.22 0.79 -3.69
N ILE A 76 -13.48 -0.20 -3.18
CA ILE A 76 -14.07 -1.32 -2.45
C ILE A 76 -14.82 -0.83 -1.21
N GLU A 77 -14.21 0.08 -0.46
CA GLU A 77 -14.83 0.63 0.75
C GLU A 77 -16.10 1.41 0.43
N ALA A 78 -16.08 2.20 -0.64
CA ALA A 78 -17.22 3.01 -1.03
C ALA A 78 -18.44 2.16 -1.38
N PHE A 79 -18.23 1.01 -2.00
CA PHE A 79 -19.31 0.12 -2.37
C PHE A 79 -19.65 -0.91 -1.31
N GLY A 80 -18.94 -0.91 -0.19
CA GLY A 80 -19.18 -1.86 0.89
C GLY A 80 -18.82 -3.29 0.54
N VAL A 81 -17.91 -3.48 -0.41
CA VAL A 81 -17.48 -4.80 -0.84
C VAL A 81 -16.24 -5.21 -0.08
N VAL A 82 -16.23 -6.41 0.46
CA VAL A 82 -15.09 -6.96 1.17
C VAL A 82 -14.67 -8.24 0.44
N PRO A 83 -13.39 -8.42 0.11
CA PRO A 83 -12.95 -9.61 -0.64
C PRO A 83 -13.37 -10.93 -0.01
N ASP A 84 -13.48 -11.00 1.31
CA ASP A 84 -13.92 -12.21 1.99
C ASP A 84 -15.32 -12.61 1.59
N HIS A 85 -16.19 -11.66 1.26
CA HIS A 85 -17.55 -11.93 0.83
C HIS A 85 -17.60 -12.58 -0.53
N TRP A 86 -16.59 -12.40 -1.33
CA TRP A 86 -16.53 -13.01 -2.66
C TRP A 86 -16.34 -14.51 -2.58
N GLN A 87 -15.90 -15.01 -1.45
CA GLN A 87 -15.70 -16.44 -1.23
C GLN A 87 -16.96 -17.12 -0.66
N ASP A 88 -17.97 -16.35 -0.33
CA ASP A 88 -19.17 -16.79 0.37
C ASP A 88 -20.42 -16.77 -0.51
N ASP A 89 -20.32 -17.01 -1.79
CA ASP A 89 -21.47 -16.94 -2.69
C ASP A 89 -22.13 -15.57 -2.72
N SER A 90 -21.47 -14.56 -2.19
CA SER A 90 -21.98 -13.19 -2.25
C SER A 90 -21.95 -12.69 -3.69
N PRO A 91 -22.91 -11.83 -4.07
CA PRO A 91 -22.90 -11.31 -5.44
C PRO A 91 -21.65 -10.46 -5.69
N PRO A 92 -21.12 -10.47 -6.92
CA PRO A 92 -19.97 -9.63 -7.25
C PRO A 92 -20.32 -8.16 -7.16
N PRO A 93 -19.32 -7.26 -7.05
CA PRO A 93 -19.57 -5.83 -6.90
C PRO A 93 -20.50 -5.23 -7.94
N PHE A 94 -20.44 -5.71 -9.16
CA PHE A 94 -21.27 -5.19 -10.24
C PHE A 94 -22.75 -5.42 -10.02
N HIS A 95 -23.09 -6.43 -9.25
CA HIS A 95 -24.48 -6.75 -8.96
C HIS A 95 -25.15 -5.63 -8.19
N ALA A 96 -24.40 -4.99 -7.30
CA ALA A 96 -24.94 -3.88 -6.53
C ALA A 96 -25.23 -2.67 -7.39
N LEU A 97 -24.55 -2.53 -8.52
CA LEU A 97 -24.73 -1.40 -9.44
C LEU A 97 -25.92 -1.59 -10.38
N GLU A 98 -26.42 -2.79 -10.52
CA GLU A 98 -27.55 -3.07 -11.40
C GLU A 98 -28.88 -2.70 -10.80
N LYS A 99 -28.89 -2.32 -9.56
CA LYS A 99 -30.12 -1.86 -8.89
C LYS A 99 -30.17 -0.32 -8.89
#